data_dd0a02338133d1900a3dbee17a0bc8de
#
_entry.id   dd0a02338133d1900a3dbee17a0bc8de
#
_cell.length_a   1.000
_cell.length_b   1.000
_cell.length_c   1.000
_cell.angle_alpha   90.00
_cell.angle_beta   90.00
_cell.angle_gamma   90.00
#
_symmetry.space_group_name_H-M   'P 1'
#
loop_
_entity.id
_entity.type
_entity.pdbx_description
1 polymer ?
#
loop_
_entity_poly.entity_id
_entity_poly.type
_entity_poly.pdbx_seq_one_letter_code
_entity_poly.pdbx_strand_id
1 'polypeptide(L)'
;MNYNEKYQKWVSKEDLDPALKAELLSMDETAKEDAFYTDVEFGTAGMRGILGAGTNRLNIYVIQKANVGFAKYIASLPEGKERGVAIGYDNRHMSYKFAIESAKVLATYGIKSYIFESLRPTPELSFAVRYLKCAGGIMITASHNPKEYNGYKVYDDTGCQLLPEAADQVVQYVNEVEDELNIKVFSDEEAYPYMTWIGEEVDEAYYKEVMAIEVNPGMDKSDFKIVFSPQHGTSNIAVRTCLTRLGYDLVPVLAQCAPDPDFSNTKSPNPEVPASYELAIKKAKEVDADVVVITDPDGDRLGVVAKHNGEYVLMSGNQSAAVYLEYILSQMKEKGTLPDNAVMYNTIVTSDLGELVARSYGVDVEKTLTGFKFIGDKIRKYEQTHEKTFVFGYEESYGCVIKDFVRDKDAVQAVLTAAEAGNYYKKQGKDLVDVLNELYAKHGTFKETQIALSKAGAAGAARIKEIMDNLRKDAPQEIGGVKVVKVEDYGNSTCSDGTTIQLPKSNVLKYYLEDGSWIAARPSGTEPKCKFYFSIKGSDADDAASKTEVFHKAMMEIIGE
;
A
#
# COMPACT_ATOMS: atom_id res chain seq x y z
N MET A 1 8.87 24.91 21.77
CA MET A 1 10.22 25.27 21.22
C MET A 1 10.05 25.64 19.74
N ASN A 2 10.70 26.75 19.33
CA ASN A 2 10.80 27.04 17.89
C ASN A 2 11.87 26.14 17.24
N TYR A 3 11.98 26.16 15.90
CA TYR A 3 12.89 25.27 15.18
C TYR A 3 14.37 25.44 15.60
N ASN A 4 14.79 26.68 15.91
CA ASN A 4 16.16 26.95 16.29
C ASN A 4 16.48 26.43 17.71
N GLU A 5 15.54 26.54 18.64
CA GLU A 5 15.68 25.95 19.98
C GLU A 5 15.78 24.43 19.91
N LYS A 6 14.97 23.77 19.08
CA LYS A 6 15.08 22.32 18.82
C LYS A 6 16.43 21.96 18.22
N TYR A 7 16.89 22.70 17.20
CA TYR A 7 18.20 22.51 16.59
C TYR A 7 19.34 22.63 17.62
N GLN A 8 19.33 23.67 18.46
CA GLN A 8 20.37 23.87 19.49
C GLN A 8 20.36 22.75 20.53
N LYS A 9 19.17 22.25 20.92
CA LYS A 9 19.02 21.08 21.80
C LYS A 9 19.74 19.85 21.20
N TRP A 10 19.52 19.58 19.92
CA TRP A 10 20.13 18.44 19.23
C TRP A 10 21.65 18.58 19.08
N VAL A 11 22.14 19.73 18.65
CA VAL A 11 23.58 19.98 18.47
C VAL A 11 24.34 19.90 19.80
N SER A 12 23.74 20.35 20.90
CA SER A 12 24.35 20.35 22.22
C SER A 12 24.42 18.98 22.91
N LYS A 13 23.70 17.96 22.35
CA LYS A 13 23.79 16.60 22.90
C LYS A 13 25.18 16.01 22.66
N GLU A 14 25.88 15.66 23.75
CA GLU A 14 27.29 15.21 23.70
C GLU A 14 27.41 13.87 22.96
N ASP A 15 26.53 12.93 23.25
CA ASP A 15 26.49 11.56 22.74
C ASP A 15 25.52 11.38 21.56
N LEU A 16 25.22 12.46 20.81
CA LEU A 16 24.43 12.36 19.58
C LEU A 16 25.15 11.47 18.55
N ASP A 17 24.37 10.66 17.80
CA ASP A 17 24.92 9.84 16.71
C ASP A 17 25.86 10.71 15.84
N PRO A 18 27.14 10.28 15.64
CA PRO A 18 28.15 11.12 14.97
C PRO A 18 27.76 11.53 13.53
N ALA A 19 27.05 10.69 12.80
CA ALA A 19 26.62 11.00 11.44
C ALA A 19 25.54 12.08 11.46
N LEU A 20 24.55 11.97 12.35
CA LEU A 20 23.52 12.99 12.52
C LEU A 20 24.11 14.31 13.03
N LYS A 21 25.11 14.26 13.90
CA LYS A 21 25.80 15.47 14.37
C LYS A 21 26.56 16.18 13.25
N ALA A 22 27.25 15.42 12.40
CA ALA A 22 27.95 15.97 11.24
C ALA A 22 26.97 16.63 10.25
N GLU A 23 25.82 15.98 10.00
CA GLU A 23 24.75 16.51 9.16
C GLU A 23 24.22 17.84 9.73
N LEU A 24 23.87 17.91 11.03
CA LEU A 24 23.38 19.12 11.67
C LEU A 24 24.35 20.28 11.52
N LEU A 25 25.64 20.04 11.71
CA LEU A 25 26.66 21.08 11.61
C LEU A 25 26.86 21.60 10.17
N SER A 26 26.43 20.85 9.18
CA SER A 26 26.50 21.25 7.76
C SER A 26 25.24 21.98 7.25
N MET A 27 24.16 22.05 8.04
CA MET A 27 22.88 22.65 7.63
C MET A 27 22.97 24.17 7.53
N ASP A 28 22.46 24.73 6.45
CA ASP A 28 22.12 26.14 6.35
C ASP A 28 20.79 26.45 7.10
N GLU A 29 20.38 27.72 7.14
CA GLU A 29 19.17 28.12 7.90
C GLU A 29 17.90 27.50 7.32
N THR A 30 17.80 27.35 6.01
CA THR A 30 16.63 26.72 5.34
C THR A 30 16.55 25.23 5.70
N ALA A 31 17.66 24.53 5.66
CA ALA A 31 17.73 23.11 6.03
C ALA A 31 17.42 22.90 7.53
N LYS A 32 17.88 23.79 8.42
CA LYS A 32 17.55 23.75 9.85
C LYS A 32 16.05 23.95 10.07
N GLU A 33 15.46 24.98 9.44
CA GLU A 33 14.03 25.21 9.56
C GLU A 33 13.25 23.98 9.07
N ASP A 34 13.57 23.45 7.89
CA ASP A 34 12.88 22.29 7.32
C ASP A 34 13.03 21.01 8.19
N ALA A 35 14.19 20.82 8.83
CA ALA A 35 14.43 19.67 9.70
C ALA A 35 13.74 19.76 11.07
N PHE A 36 13.32 20.96 11.53
CA PHE A 36 12.86 21.18 12.90
C PHE A 36 11.56 21.99 13.06
N TYR A 37 10.95 22.51 11.96
CA TYR A 37 9.73 23.33 12.07
C TYR A 37 8.54 22.55 12.65
N THR A 38 8.52 21.24 12.45
CA THR A 38 7.53 20.32 13.00
C THR A 38 8.20 19.02 13.46
N ASP A 39 7.44 18.10 14.00
CA ASP A 39 7.86 16.72 14.25
C ASP A 39 7.23 15.81 13.17
N VAL A 40 7.89 14.70 12.83
CA VAL A 40 7.28 13.68 11.97
C VAL A 40 6.03 13.17 12.68
N GLU A 41 4.88 13.30 12.03
CA GLU A 41 3.63 12.82 12.59
C GLU A 41 3.57 11.29 12.59
N PHE A 42 3.19 10.73 13.73
CA PHE A 42 2.71 9.36 13.79
C PHE A 42 1.25 9.37 13.39
N GLY A 43 1.00 9.16 12.10
CA GLY A 43 -0.36 9.11 11.54
C GLY A 43 -1.04 7.78 11.79
N THR A 44 -2.28 7.66 11.33
CA THR A 44 -3.09 6.42 11.46
C THR A 44 -2.51 5.19 10.76
N ALA A 45 -1.46 5.34 9.96
CA ALA A 45 -0.77 4.25 9.25
C ALA A 45 0.70 4.08 9.70
N GLY A 46 1.11 4.76 10.78
CA GLY A 46 2.49 4.85 11.21
C GLY A 46 3.17 6.15 10.77
N MET A 47 4.47 6.15 10.59
CA MET A 47 5.28 7.31 10.16
C MET A 47 5.91 7.09 8.79
N ARG A 48 6.12 8.16 8.05
CA ARG A 48 6.92 8.19 6.83
C ARG A 48 7.61 9.53 6.72
N GLY A 49 8.90 9.54 6.37
CA GLY A 49 9.66 10.78 6.24
C GLY A 49 11.00 10.56 5.57
N ILE A 50 11.67 11.67 5.28
CA ILE A 50 13.06 11.68 4.79
C ILE A 50 13.99 11.27 5.93
N LEU A 51 14.99 10.44 5.62
CA LEU A 51 16.07 10.10 6.54
C LEU A 51 16.94 11.33 6.83
N GLY A 52 17.38 11.50 8.07
CA GLY A 52 18.31 12.56 8.44
C GLY A 52 18.15 13.07 9.86
N ALA A 53 18.91 14.11 10.18
CA ALA A 53 18.92 14.74 11.50
C ALA A 53 17.75 15.72 11.65
N GLY A 54 17.06 15.67 12.79
CA GLY A 54 15.98 16.58 13.13
C GLY A 54 14.69 15.87 13.53
N THR A 55 13.74 16.63 14.08
CA THR A 55 12.44 16.09 14.53
C THR A 55 11.46 15.88 13.36
N ASN A 56 11.66 16.55 12.23
CA ASN A 56 10.92 16.37 10.99
C ASN A 56 11.66 15.42 10.02
N ARG A 57 12.48 14.53 10.53
CA ARG A 57 13.24 13.51 9.80
C ARG A 57 13.10 12.17 10.50
N LEU A 58 13.29 11.07 9.74
CA LEU A 58 13.41 9.74 10.33
C LEU A 58 14.86 9.45 10.71
N ASN A 59 15.06 9.14 11.97
CA ASN A 59 16.32 8.76 12.57
C ASN A 59 16.08 7.90 13.81
N ILE A 60 17.15 7.42 14.45
CA ILE A 60 17.03 6.50 15.59
C ILE A 60 16.23 7.10 16.76
N TYR A 61 16.35 8.41 17.04
CA TYR A 61 15.65 9.07 18.15
C TYR A 61 14.15 9.16 17.92
N VAL A 62 13.75 9.50 16.67
CA VAL A 62 12.34 9.55 16.27
C VAL A 62 11.73 8.14 16.26
N ILE A 63 12.48 7.14 15.81
CA ILE A 63 12.06 5.72 15.86
C ILE A 63 11.94 5.24 17.31
N GLN A 64 12.89 5.58 18.19
CA GLN A 64 12.81 5.25 19.62
C GLN A 64 11.55 5.86 20.25
N LYS A 65 11.28 7.15 19.98
CA LYS A 65 10.08 7.84 20.47
C LYS A 65 8.78 7.13 20.02
N ALA A 66 8.68 6.77 18.76
CA ALA A 66 7.53 6.03 18.23
C ALA A 66 7.37 4.65 18.90
N ASN A 67 8.50 3.95 19.09
CA ASN A 67 8.50 2.64 19.74
C ASN A 67 8.12 2.70 21.21
N VAL A 68 8.44 3.77 21.93
CA VAL A 68 7.95 3.97 23.31
C VAL A 68 6.42 3.99 23.32
N GLY A 69 5.80 4.72 22.41
CA GLY A 69 4.34 4.75 22.28
C GLY A 69 3.75 3.39 21.97
N PHE A 70 4.32 2.70 20.98
CA PHE A 70 3.85 1.37 20.60
C PHE A 70 4.10 0.33 21.70
N ALA A 71 5.25 0.36 22.39
CA ALA A 71 5.55 -0.51 23.52
C ALA A 71 4.55 -0.35 24.68
N LYS A 72 4.17 0.89 25.02
CA LYS A 72 3.12 1.15 26.02
C LYS A 72 1.79 0.60 25.60
N TYR A 73 1.42 0.77 24.32
CA TYR A 73 0.20 0.19 23.75
C TYR A 73 0.21 -1.35 23.85
N ILE A 74 1.26 -2.02 23.39
CA ILE A 74 1.40 -3.48 23.47
C ILE A 74 1.34 -3.95 24.93
N ALA A 75 2.04 -3.27 25.85
CA ALA A 75 2.04 -3.61 27.27
C ALA A 75 0.66 -3.46 27.94
N SER A 76 -0.25 -2.67 27.36
CA SER A 76 -1.63 -2.51 27.83
C SER A 76 -2.57 -3.62 27.37
N LEU A 77 -2.17 -4.40 26.36
CA LEU A 77 -2.96 -5.51 25.82
C LEU A 77 -2.85 -6.78 26.69
N PRO A 78 -3.87 -7.65 26.72
CA PRO A 78 -3.79 -8.94 27.40
C PRO A 78 -2.60 -9.76 26.90
N GLU A 79 -1.73 -10.20 27.80
CA GLU A 79 -0.52 -11.00 27.51
C GLU A 79 0.39 -10.35 26.44
N GLY A 80 0.28 -9.01 26.23
CA GLY A 80 0.99 -8.31 25.15
C GLY A 80 2.50 -8.47 25.22
N LYS A 81 3.08 -8.47 26.43
CA LYS A 81 4.53 -8.63 26.62
C LYS A 81 5.02 -10.04 26.25
N GLU A 82 4.29 -11.04 26.65
CA GLU A 82 4.60 -12.47 26.43
C GLU A 82 4.38 -12.87 24.98
N ARG A 83 3.28 -12.43 24.38
CA ARG A 83 2.96 -12.64 22.96
C ARG A 83 3.97 -11.94 22.06
N GLY A 84 4.46 -10.78 22.49
CA GLY A 84 5.52 -10.05 21.80
C GLY A 84 5.08 -9.41 20.48
N VAL A 85 6.06 -8.95 19.69
CA VAL A 85 5.89 -8.18 18.46
C VAL A 85 6.74 -8.80 17.35
N ALA A 86 6.14 -9.06 16.18
CA ALA A 86 6.87 -9.44 14.97
C ALA A 86 7.46 -8.18 14.30
N ILE A 87 8.71 -8.26 13.80
CA ILE A 87 9.41 -7.13 13.17
C ILE A 87 9.95 -7.54 11.81
N GLY A 88 9.48 -6.86 10.76
CA GLY A 88 9.97 -6.96 9.40
C GLY A 88 10.57 -5.65 8.91
N TYR A 89 11.35 -5.72 7.86
CA TYR A 89 12.00 -4.56 7.25
C TYR A 89 12.30 -4.80 5.77
N ASP A 90 12.40 -3.70 5.01
CA ASP A 90 12.73 -3.71 3.59
C ASP A 90 14.25 -3.48 3.34
N ASN A 91 14.62 -3.25 2.06
CA ASN A 91 16.00 -3.05 1.62
C ASN A 91 16.54 -1.62 1.80
N ARG A 92 15.75 -0.67 2.36
CA ARG A 92 16.12 0.74 2.42
C ARG A 92 17.27 1.01 3.40
N HIS A 93 17.95 2.13 3.18
CA HIS A 93 18.89 2.66 4.16
C HIS A 93 18.23 2.73 5.54
N MET A 94 18.95 2.33 6.57
CA MET A 94 18.54 2.32 7.97
C MET A 94 17.44 1.30 8.34
N SER A 95 16.82 0.57 7.42
CA SER A 95 15.69 -0.32 7.75
C SER A 95 16.07 -1.39 8.78
N TYR A 96 17.17 -2.09 8.59
CA TYR A 96 17.68 -3.06 9.58
C TYR A 96 18.01 -2.41 10.92
N LYS A 97 18.72 -1.25 10.92
CA LYS A 97 19.07 -0.53 12.16
C LYS A 97 17.80 -0.11 12.92
N PHE A 98 16.79 0.40 12.24
CA PHE A 98 15.52 0.77 12.86
C PHE A 98 14.74 -0.44 13.40
N ALA A 99 14.82 -1.59 12.74
CA ALA A 99 14.22 -2.83 13.24
C ALA A 99 14.88 -3.27 14.56
N ILE A 100 16.21 -3.24 14.65
CA ILE A 100 16.96 -3.57 15.88
C ILE A 100 16.69 -2.55 16.99
N GLU A 101 16.70 -1.24 16.69
CA GLU A 101 16.35 -0.21 17.68
C GLU A 101 14.91 -0.38 18.19
N SER A 102 13.97 -0.77 17.32
CA SER A 102 12.61 -1.09 17.73
C SER A 102 12.58 -2.24 18.74
N ALA A 103 13.29 -3.32 18.46
CA ALA A 103 13.39 -4.48 19.36
C ALA A 103 14.03 -4.11 20.70
N LYS A 104 15.04 -3.23 20.72
CA LYS A 104 15.71 -2.75 21.96
C LYS A 104 14.74 -1.92 22.82
N VAL A 105 13.96 -1.04 22.22
CA VAL A 105 12.93 -0.30 22.96
C VAL A 105 11.88 -1.25 23.51
N LEU A 106 11.37 -2.20 22.71
CA LEU A 106 10.41 -3.21 23.19
C LEU A 106 10.98 -4.00 24.38
N ALA A 107 12.23 -4.45 24.30
CA ALA A 107 12.92 -5.16 25.37
C ALA A 107 12.99 -4.33 26.67
N THR A 108 13.21 -3.01 26.57
CA THR A 108 13.23 -2.10 27.71
C THR A 108 11.88 -2.09 28.48
N TYR A 109 10.79 -2.38 27.78
CA TYR A 109 9.45 -2.54 28.35
C TYR A 109 9.11 -4.00 28.73
N GLY A 110 10.08 -4.92 28.60
CA GLY A 110 9.91 -6.34 28.89
C GLY A 110 9.07 -7.08 27.85
N ILE A 111 9.01 -6.57 26.61
CA ILE A 111 8.24 -7.13 25.50
C ILE A 111 9.17 -7.98 24.64
N LYS A 112 8.75 -9.21 24.33
CA LYS A 112 9.45 -10.08 23.37
C LYS A 112 9.34 -9.54 21.94
N SER A 113 10.35 -9.80 21.12
CA SER A 113 10.31 -9.50 19.69
C SER A 113 10.73 -10.68 18.85
N TYR A 114 10.08 -10.84 17.69
CA TYR A 114 10.35 -11.86 16.68
C TYR A 114 10.80 -11.13 15.42
N ILE A 115 12.11 -11.16 15.14
CA ILE A 115 12.75 -10.32 14.12
C ILE A 115 13.12 -11.20 12.94
N PHE A 116 12.68 -10.84 11.75
CA PHE A 116 13.16 -11.53 10.54
C PHE A 116 14.68 -11.38 10.37
N GLU A 117 15.35 -12.48 10.09
CA GLU A 117 16.82 -12.53 9.94
C GLU A 117 17.33 -11.76 8.70
N SER A 118 16.46 -11.54 7.73
CA SER A 118 16.70 -10.69 6.55
C SER A 118 15.40 -10.03 6.11
N LEU A 119 15.48 -9.15 5.11
CA LEU A 119 14.31 -8.44 4.61
C LEU A 119 13.19 -9.40 4.18
N ARG A 120 11.94 -9.09 4.51
CA ARG A 120 10.72 -9.83 4.12
C ARG A 120 9.62 -8.86 3.69
N PRO A 121 8.72 -9.30 2.80
CA PRO A 121 7.61 -8.46 2.34
C PRO A 121 6.61 -8.14 3.44
N THR A 122 5.98 -6.99 3.32
CA THR A 122 4.91 -6.52 4.23
C THR A 122 3.82 -7.58 4.47
N PRO A 123 3.29 -8.29 3.46
CA PRO A 123 2.31 -9.35 3.70
C PRO A 123 2.86 -10.52 4.54
N GLU A 124 4.13 -10.84 4.42
CA GLU A 124 4.73 -11.90 5.23
C GLU A 124 4.87 -11.49 6.70
N LEU A 125 5.10 -10.19 6.99
CA LEU A 125 4.98 -9.69 8.35
C LEU A 125 3.54 -9.84 8.88
N SER A 126 2.54 -9.46 8.10
CA SER A 126 1.12 -9.63 8.46
C SER A 126 0.82 -11.11 8.77
N PHE A 127 1.33 -12.03 7.95
CA PHE A 127 1.25 -13.47 8.19
C PHE A 127 1.97 -13.89 9.48
N ALA A 128 3.21 -13.44 9.70
CA ALA A 128 4.00 -13.78 10.88
C ALA A 128 3.32 -13.38 12.19
N VAL A 129 2.70 -12.20 12.24
CA VAL A 129 1.91 -11.76 13.43
C VAL A 129 0.84 -12.78 13.76
N ARG A 130 0.11 -13.27 12.77
CA ARG A 130 -0.96 -14.28 12.95
C ARG A 130 -0.41 -15.66 13.28
N TYR A 131 0.58 -16.12 12.53
CA TYR A 131 1.19 -17.43 12.65
C TYR A 131 1.83 -17.65 14.04
N LEU A 132 2.59 -16.64 14.50
CA LEU A 132 3.24 -16.65 15.81
C LEU A 132 2.32 -16.18 16.95
N LYS A 133 1.09 -15.73 16.65
CA LYS A 133 0.11 -15.18 17.61
C LYS A 133 0.68 -14.00 18.39
N CYS A 134 1.45 -13.14 17.72
CA CYS A 134 2.00 -11.93 18.31
C CYS A 134 0.91 -10.96 18.76
N ALA A 135 1.22 -10.07 19.70
CA ALA A 135 0.31 -8.99 20.12
C ALA A 135 0.26 -7.83 19.11
N GLY A 136 1.23 -7.79 18.20
CA GLY A 136 1.29 -6.81 17.12
C GLY A 136 2.50 -7.01 16.23
N GLY A 137 2.69 -6.09 15.28
CA GLY A 137 3.80 -6.12 14.34
C GLY A 137 4.36 -4.74 14.04
N ILE A 138 5.61 -4.70 13.57
CA ILE A 138 6.29 -3.52 13.06
C ILE A 138 6.85 -3.84 11.68
N MET A 139 6.60 -2.97 10.71
CA MET A 139 7.25 -3.03 9.40
C MET A 139 8.01 -1.74 9.12
N ILE A 140 9.31 -1.85 8.93
CA ILE A 140 10.19 -0.72 8.59
C ILE A 140 10.27 -0.63 7.07
N THR A 141 9.54 0.33 6.51
CA THR A 141 9.47 0.55 5.07
C THR A 141 8.85 1.91 4.73
N ALA A 142 9.24 2.46 3.58
CA ALA A 142 8.53 3.57 2.95
C ALA A 142 7.83 3.14 1.63
N SER A 143 7.57 1.81 1.47
CA SER A 143 6.94 1.28 0.25
C SER A 143 7.70 1.72 -1.02
N HIS A 144 7.04 2.36 -1.95
CA HIS A 144 7.57 2.79 -3.24
C HIS A 144 8.16 4.22 -3.26
N ASN A 145 8.30 4.89 -2.11
CA ASN A 145 8.88 6.23 -2.07
C ASN A 145 10.35 6.24 -2.53
N PRO A 146 10.90 7.41 -2.94
CA PRO A 146 12.32 7.55 -3.26
C PRO A 146 13.25 7.06 -2.15
N LYS A 147 14.52 6.84 -2.50
CA LYS A 147 15.54 6.22 -1.62
C LYS A 147 15.83 6.99 -0.34
N GLU A 148 15.59 8.30 -0.36
CA GLU A 148 15.79 9.20 0.78
C GLU A 148 14.76 8.99 1.90
N TYR A 149 13.67 8.27 1.62
CA TYR A 149 12.59 8.02 2.57
C TYR A 149 12.76 6.69 3.29
N ASN A 150 12.28 6.66 4.53
CA ASN A 150 11.94 5.44 5.24
C ASN A 150 10.62 5.63 6.01
N GLY A 151 10.16 4.60 6.71
CA GLY A 151 8.91 4.63 7.45
C GLY A 151 8.83 3.55 8.51
N TYR A 152 7.76 3.63 9.29
CA TYR A 152 7.47 2.77 10.42
C TYR A 152 5.97 2.50 10.46
N LYS A 153 5.57 1.30 10.07
CA LYS A 153 4.16 0.85 10.07
C LYS A 153 3.93 -0.06 11.29
N VAL A 154 2.76 0.03 11.91
CA VAL A 154 2.38 -0.80 13.06
C VAL A 154 1.10 -1.60 12.79
N TYR A 155 1.07 -2.82 13.31
CA TYR A 155 0.04 -3.82 13.07
C TYR A 155 -0.54 -4.32 14.38
N ASP A 156 -1.83 -4.66 14.38
CA ASP A 156 -2.50 -5.33 15.49
C ASP A 156 -2.26 -6.85 15.47
N ASP A 157 -2.83 -7.57 16.43
CA ASP A 157 -2.68 -9.03 16.58
C ASP A 157 -3.40 -9.86 15.52
N THR A 158 -4.18 -9.23 14.66
CA THR A 158 -4.80 -9.88 13.49
C THR A 158 -3.94 -9.77 12.23
N GLY A 159 -2.79 -9.10 12.31
CA GLY A 159 -1.91 -8.81 11.17
C GLY A 159 -2.43 -7.67 10.29
N CYS A 160 -3.40 -6.90 10.75
CA CYS A 160 -3.89 -5.69 10.10
C CYS A 160 -3.15 -4.44 10.60
N GLN A 161 -2.91 -3.44 9.76
CA GLN A 161 -2.43 -2.15 10.24
C GLN A 161 -3.41 -1.56 11.25
N LEU A 162 -2.91 -0.88 12.29
CA LEU A 162 -3.75 -0.31 13.34
C LEU A 162 -4.86 0.56 12.75
N LEU A 163 -6.09 0.33 13.20
CA LEU A 163 -7.21 1.20 12.94
C LEU A 163 -7.06 2.54 13.69
N PRO A 164 -7.77 3.59 13.28
CA PRO A 164 -7.61 4.93 13.85
C PRO A 164 -7.67 4.96 15.39
N GLU A 165 -8.63 4.25 16.00
CA GLU A 165 -8.80 4.23 17.45
C GLU A 165 -7.57 3.70 18.19
N ALA A 166 -7.00 2.58 17.74
CA ALA A 166 -5.79 2.02 18.31
C ALA A 166 -4.55 2.87 17.99
N ALA A 167 -4.49 3.42 16.77
CA ALA A 167 -3.41 4.34 16.37
C ALA A 167 -3.41 5.61 17.23
N ASP A 168 -4.57 6.18 17.55
CA ASP A 168 -4.71 7.36 18.41
C ASP A 168 -4.20 7.09 19.83
N GLN A 169 -4.41 5.88 20.35
CA GLN A 169 -3.82 5.47 21.65
C GLN A 169 -2.29 5.45 21.58
N VAL A 170 -1.72 4.90 20.50
CA VAL A 170 -0.26 4.93 20.30
C VAL A 170 0.25 6.36 20.24
N VAL A 171 -0.44 7.24 19.49
CA VAL A 171 -0.11 8.68 19.37
C VAL A 171 -0.11 9.36 20.74
N GLN A 172 -1.11 9.08 21.59
CA GLN A 172 -1.15 9.62 22.95
C GLN A 172 0.10 9.25 23.73
N TYR A 173 0.51 7.98 23.71
CA TYR A 173 1.73 7.52 24.39
C TYR A 173 3.01 8.08 23.75
N VAL A 174 3.06 8.29 22.44
CA VAL A 174 4.18 8.97 21.77
C VAL A 174 4.32 10.41 22.26
N ASN A 175 3.20 11.11 22.41
CA ASN A 175 3.16 12.50 22.86
C ASN A 175 3.51 12.69 24.35
N GLU A 176 3.45 11.63 25.17
CA GLU A 176 3.96 11.64 26.53
C GLU A 176 5.50 11.68 26.63
N VAL A 177 6.19 11.41 25.51
CA VAL A 177 7.66 11.48 25.47
C VAL A 177 8.08 12.93 25.27
N GLU A 178 8.49 13.57 26.37
CA GLU A 178 8.89 14.99 26.38
C GLU A 178 10.25 15.24 25.71
N ASP A 179 11.17 14.25 25.78
CA ASP A 179 12.54 14.36 25.30
C ASP A 179 12.98 13.10 24.53
N GLU A 180 12.92 13.19 23.21
CA GLU A 180 13.32 12.12 22.30
C GLU A 180 14.81 11.77 22.36
N LEU A 181 15.64 12.70 22.83
CA LEU A 181 17.09 12.51 22.91
C LEU A 181 17.54 11.76 24.16
N ASN A 182 16.68 11.62 25.16
CA ASN A 182 17.00 11.02 26.46
C ASN A 182 16.13 9.80 26.81
N ILE A 183 15.63 9.11 25.79
CA ILE A 183 14.91 7.85 25.98
C ILE A 183 15.88 6.78 26.47
N LYS A 184 15.55 6.13 27.59
CA LYS A 184 16.32 4.98 28.06
C LYS A 184 16.04 3.77 27.18
N VAL A 185 17.06 3.24 26.53
CA VAL A 185 17.01 2.05 25.69
C VAL A 185 18.05 1.04 26.18
N PHE A 186 17.68 -0.24 26.24
CA PHE A 186 18.61 -1.31 26.58
C PHE A 186 19.80 -1.37 25.59
N SER A 187 20.98 -1.72 26.11
CA SER A 187 22.12 -2.13 25.27
C SER A 187 21.78 -3.39 24.49
N ASP A 188 22.60 -3.75 23.52
CA ASP A 188 22.42 -4.98 22.73
C ASP A 188 22.43 -6.23 23.64
N GLU A 189 23.30 -6.26 24.64
CA GLU A 189 23.42 -7.36 25.62
C GLU A 189 22.17 -7.49 26.50
N GLU A 190 21.63 -6.37 26.97
CA GLU A 190 20.41 -6.33 27.80
C GLU A 190 19.15 -6.72 26.99
N ALA A 191 19.09 -6.33 25.72
CA ALA A 191 17.93 -6.57 24.87
C ALA A 191 17.92 -8.00 24.27
N TYR A 192 19.09 -8.59 24.04
CA TYR A 192 19.22 -9.90 23.37
C TYR A 192 18.33 -11.01 23.94
N PRO A 193 18.13 -11.16 25.28
CA PRO A 193 17.23 -12.17 25.84
C PRO A 193 15.74 -12.03 25.45
N TYR A 194 15.35 -10.87 24.94
CA TYR A 194 13.98 -10.59 24.48
C TYR A 194 13.80 -10.77 22.97
N MET A 195 14.88 -11.02 22.23
CA MET A 195 14.90 -11.12 20.77
C MET A 195 14.93 -12.57 20.32
N THR A 196 14.06 -12.91 19.40
CA THR A 196 14.05 -14.21 18.71
C THR A 196 14.12 -13.94 17.20
N TRP A 197 15.09 -14.54 16.54
CA TRP A 197 15.23 -14.47 15.09
C TRP A 197 14.30 -15.48 14.44
N ILE A 198 13.57 -15.04 13.42
CA ILE A 198 12.64 -15.85 12.61
C ILE A 198 13.03 -15.79 11.15
N GLY A 199 12.69 -16.82 10.38
CA GLY A 199 13.01 -16.96 8.95
C GLY A 199 12.33 -18.18 8.37
N GLU A 200 13.12 -19.19 7.95
CA GLU A 200 12.68 -20.33 7.14
C GLU A 200 11.37 -21.00 7.60
N GLU A 201 11.13 -21.14 8.89
CA GLU A 201 9.89 -21.76 9.39
C GLU A 201 8.65 -20.93 9.01
N VAL A 202 8.75 -19.61 9.18
CA VAL A 202 7.67 -18.67 8.83
C VAL A 202 7.53 -18.57 7.32
N ASP A 203 8.67 -18.47 6.61
CA ASP A 203 8.74 -18.40 5.15
C ASP A 203 8.01 -19.60 4.52
N GLU A 204 8.36 -20.83 4.93
CA GLU A 204 7.76 -22.05 4.40
C GLU A 204 6.26 -22.17 4.70
N ALA A 205 5.83 -21.72 5.88
CA ALA A 205 4.41 -21.67 6.22
C ALA A 205 3.66 -20.67 5.33
N TYR A 206 4.23 -19.49 5.11
CA TYR A 206 3.66 -18.47 4.21
C TYR A 206 3.63 -18.96 2.75
N TYR A 207 4.73 -19.51 2.23
CA TYR A 207 4.80 -20.02 0.85
C TYR A 207 3.77 -21.14 0.60
N LYS A 208 3.54 -21.99 1.59
CA LYS A 208 2.50 -23.04 1.51
C LYS A 208 1.11 -22.43 1.31
N GLU A 209 0.76 -21.40 2.09
CA GLU A 209 -0.54 -20.71 1.94
C GLU A 209 -0.62 -19.98 0.58
N VAL A 210 0.45 -19.30 0.15
CA VAL A 210 0.49 -18.64 -1.15
C VAL A 210 0.30 -19.64 -2.29
N MET A 211 1.03 -20.75 -2.29
CA MET A 211 0.90 -21.77 -3.36
C MET A 211 -0.47 -22.44 -3.38
N ALA A 212 -1.16 -22.50 -2.25
CA ALA A 212 -2.49 -23.08 -2.15
C ALA A 212 -3.62 -22.22 -2.74
N ILE A 213 -3.32 -20.97 -3.15
CA ILE A 213 -4.34 -20.11 -3.78
C ILE A 213 -4.63 -20.47 -5.23
N GLU A 214 -3.78 -21.27 -5.90
CA GLU A 214 -4.05 -21.72 -7.28
C GLU A 214 -5.46 -22.29 -7.41
N VAL A 215 -6.21 -21.76 -8.37
CA VAL A 215 -7.56 -22.23 -8.67
C VAL A 215 -7.51 -23.44 -9.60
N ASN A 216 -6.50 -23.52 -10.47
CA ASN A 216 -6.28 -24.60 -11.44
C ASN A 216 -4.90 -25.26 -11.30
N PRO A 217 -4.57 -25.92 -10.17
CA PRO A 217 -3.22 -26.40 -9.87
C PRO A 217 -2.68 -27.46 -10.85
N GLY A 218 -3.55 -28.15 -11.58
CA GLY A 218 -3.15 -29.16 -12.57
C GLY A 218 -2.91 -28.63 -13.98
N MET A 219 -3.00 -27.33 -14.19
CA MET A 219 -2.82 -26.74 -15.52
C MET A 219 -1.36 -26.81 -15.98
N ASP A 220 -1.12 -27.23 -17.23
CA ASP A 220 0.22 -27.20 -17.84
C ASP A 220 0.73 -25.75 -17.96
N LYS A 221 1.96 -25.51 -17.51
CA LYS A 221 2.60 -24.18 -17.42
C LYS A 221 3.79 -24.02 -18.35
N SER A 222 4.11 -25.06 -19.14
CA SER A 222 5.34 -25.13 -19.95
C SER A 222 5.44 -24.07 -21.05
N ASP A 223 4.30 -23.57 -21.53
CA ASP A 223 4.23 -22.57 -22.59
C ASP A 223 4.09 -21.13 -22.10
N PHE A 224 4.03 -20.92 -20.78
CA PHE A 224 3.81 -19.59 -20.22
C PHE A 224 5.06 -19.03 -19.55
N LYS A 225 5.60 -17.98 -20.13
CA LYS A 225 6.86 -17.37 -19.69
C LYS A 225 6.61 -16.03 -19.00
N ILE A 226 7.21 -15.86 -17.82
CA ILE A 226 7.06 -14.70 -16.96
C ILE A 226 8.39 -14.01 -16.79
N VAL A 227 8.47 -12.71 -17.02
CA VAL A 227 9.59 -11.88 -16.56
C VAL A 227 9.21 -11.20 -15.26
N PHE A 228 10.07 -11.32 -14.25
CA PHE A 228 9.85 -10.77 -12.91
C PHE A 228 10.95 -9.80 -12.49
N SER A 229 10.54 -8.67 -11.90
CA SER A 229 11.44 -7.77 -11.18
C SER A 229 10.90 -7.46 -9.78
N PRO A 230 11.70 -7.70 -8.72
CA PRO A 230 11.37 -7.28 -7.37
C PRO A 230 11.73 -5.80 -7.09
N GLN A 231 12.23 -5.04 -8.06
CA GLN A 231 12.69 -3.65 -7.88
C GLN A 231 13.67 -3.48 -6.69
N HIS A 232 14.64 -4.40 -6.55
CA HIS A 232 15.56 -4.51 -5.41
C HIS A 232 14.91 -4.84 -4.06
N GLY A 233 13.60 -5.13 -4.06
CA GLY A 233 12.78 -5.27 -2.86
C GLY A 233 12.66 -6.68 -2.29
N THR A 234 11.77 -6.79 -1.34
CA THR A 234 11.58 -7.92 -0.42
C THR A 234 10.96 -9.16 -1.04
N SER A 235 10.19 -9.01 -2.13
CA SER A 235 9.43 -10.12 -2.74
C SER A 235 10.28 -11.09 -3.57
N ASN A 236 11.57 -10.78 -3.80
CA ASN A 236 12.45 -11.56 -4.68
C ASN A 236 12.45 -13.06 -4.36
N ILE A 237 12.68 -13.41 -3.10
CA ILE A 237 12.79 -14.82 -2.68
C ILE A 237 11.43 -15.50 -2.72
N ALA A 238 10.40 -14.88 -2.12
CA ALA A 238 9.07 -15.45 -2.03
C ALA A 238 8.45 -15.74 -3.40
N VAL A 239 8.45 -14.75 -4.31
CA VAL A 239 7.91 -14.90 -5.67
C VAL A 239 8.64 -16.00 -6.45
N ARG A 240 9.99 -15.95 -6.45
CA ARG A 240 10.79 -16.93 -7.19
C ARG A 240 10.60 -18.34 -6.64
N THR A 241 10.56 -18.49 -5.32
CA THR A 241 10.36 -19.79 -4.68
C THR A 241 8.98 -20.36 -5.01
N CYS A 242 7.91 -19.59 -4.82
CA CYS A 242 6.56 -20.07 -5.08
C CYS A 242 6.35 -20.43 -6.55
N LEU A 243 6.67 -19.54 -7.49
CA LEU A 243 6.45 -19.81 -8.92
C LEU A 243 7.32 -20.94 -9.46
N THR A 244 8.59 -21.05 -9.02
CA THR A 244 9.46 -22.15 -9.43
C THR A 244 8.94 -23.49 -8.90
N ARG A 245 8.51 -23.56 -7.64
CA ARG A 245 7.92 -24.78 -7.05
C ARG A 245 6.63 -25.21 -7.75
N LEU A 246 5.87 -24.24 -8.26
CA LEU A 246 4.64 -24.48 -9.02
C LEU A 246 4.90 -24.81 -10.50
N GLY A 247 6.16 -24.74 -10.97
CA GLY A 247 6.57 -25.14 -12.31
C GLY A 247 6.40 -24.06 -13.38
N TYR A 248 6.30 -22.79 -13.02
CA TYR A 248 6.30 -21.69 -13.99
C TYR A 248 7.70 -21.40 -14.55
N ASP A 249 7.78 -21.02 -15.85
CA ASP A 249 9.01 -20.51 -16.48
C ASP A 249 9.19 -19.02 -16.09
N LEU A 250 9.92 -18.80 -14.99
CA LEU A 250 10.17 -17.49 -14.42
C LEU A 250 11.58 -16.99 -14.77
N VAL A 251 11.65 -15.88 -15.48
CA VAL A 251 12.90 -15.19 -15.85
C VAL A 251 13.07 -13.92 -15.01
N PRO A 252 13.94 -13.92 -13.98
CA PRO A 252 14.16 -12.73 -13.17
C PRO A 252 15.01 -11.68 -13.89
N VAL A 253 14.74 -10.40 -13.64
CA VAL A 253 15.63 -9.29 -14.01
C VAL A 253 16.78 -9.23 -12.99
N LEU A 254 17.85 -10.00 -13.24
CA LEU A 254 18.92 -10.23 -12.27
C LEU A 254 19.54 -8.94 -11.72
N ALA A 255 19.66 -7.89 -12.54
CA ALA A 255 20.19 -6.58 -12.10
C ALA A 255 19.35 -5.93 -10.98
N GLN A 256 18.09 -6.33 -10.83
CA GLN A 256 17.15 -5.79 -9.84
C GLN A 256 16.80 -6.78 -8.71
N CYS A 257 17.45 -7.96 -8.67
CA CYS A 257 17.15 -8.99 -7.67
C CYS A 257 17.89 -8.79 -6.34
N ALA A 258 19.13 -8.28 -6.37
CA ALA A 258 19.88 -8.03 -5.14
C ALA A 258 19.27 -6.83 -4.39
N PRO A 259 19.14 -6.91 -3.06
CA PRO A 259 18.75 -5.75 -2.26
C PRO A 259 19.71 -4.58 -2.51
N ASP A 260 19.14 -3.42 -2.81
CA ASP A 260 19.90 -2.20 -3.05
C ASP A 260 19.11 -1.00 -2.50
N PRO A 261 19.59 -0.35 -1.43
CA PRO A 261 18.89 0.78 -0.82
C PRO A 261 18.89 2.03 -1.71
N ASP A 262 19.80 2.12 -2.69
CA ASP A 262 19.87 3.22 -3.64
C ASP A 262 18.98 3.04 -4.87
N PHE A 263 18.38 1.85 -5.05
CA PHE A 263 17.58 1.52 -6.24
C PHE A 263 18.32 1.79 -7.57
N SER A 264 19.61 1.45 -7.62
CA SER A 264 20.52 1.88 -8.70
C SER A 264 20.11 1.44 -10.10
N ASN A 265 19.32 0.36 -10.22
CA ASN A 265 18.88 -0.19 -11.50
C ASN A 265 17.39 0.06 -11.79
N THR A 266 16.75 1.00 -11.09
CA THR A 266 15.39 1.45 -11.42
C THR A 266 15.28 2.96 -11.32
N LYS A 267 14.56 3.58 -12.24
CA LYS A 267 14.29 5.04 -12.20
C LYS A 267 13.29 5.42 -11.12
N SER A 268 12.41 4.49 -10.77
CA SER A 268 11.44 4.60 -9.70
C SER A 268 11.04 3.20 -9.25
N PRO A 269 11.01 2.91 -7.96
CA PRO A 269 10.54 1.61 -7.48
C PRO A 269 9.00 1.53 -7.36
N ASN A 270 8.26 2.45 -8.00
CA ASN A 270 6.81 2.53 -7.95
C ASN A 270 6.17 1.89 -9.20
N PRO A 271 5.38 0.81 -9.06
CA PRO A 271 4.68 0.17 -10.17
C PRO A 271 3.67 1.06 -10.91
N GLU A 272 3.26 2.18 -10.32
CA GLU A 272 2.40 3.15 -11.00
C GLU A 272 3.17 3.99 -12.07
N VAL A 273 4.50 3.94 -12.05
CA VAL A 273 5.36 4.76 -12.93
C VAL A 273 5.86 3.92 -14.11
N PRO A 274 5.55 4.28 -15.38
CA PRO A 274 5.98 3.51 -16.55
C PRO A 274 7.49 3.28 -16.64
N ALA A 275 8.32 4.21 -16.17
CA ALA A 275 9.77 4.09 -16.17
C ALA A 275 10.30 2.94 -15.29
N SER A 276 9.49 2.43 -14.35
CA SER A 276 9.85 1.28 -13.50
C SER A 276 9.99 -0.02 -14.29
N TYR A 277 9.40 -0.11 -15.45
CA TYR A 277 9.32 -1.33 -16.27
C TYR A 277 10.43 -1.46 -17.32
N GLU A 278 11.27 -0.45 -17.53
CA GLU A 278 12.21 -0.39 -18.67
C GLU A 278 13.08 -1.65 -18.81
N LEU A 279 13.74 -2.08 -17.71
CA LEU A 279 14.61 -3.27 -17.74
C LEU A 279 13.80 -4.56 -17.89
N ALA A 280 12.64 -4.64 -17.25
CA ALA A 280 11.79 -5.81 -17.31
C ALA A 280 11.17 -6.00 -18.70
N ILE A 281 10.68 -4.93 -19.35
CA ILE A 281 10.18 -4.97 -20.73
C ILE A 281 11.31 -5.31 -21.71
N LYS A 282 12.51 -4.73 -21.52
CA LYS A 282 13.68 -5.10 -22.32
C LYS A 282 13.97 -6.60 -22.22
N LYS A 283 14.00 -7.14 -21.00
CA LYS A 283 14.19 -8.57 -20.77
C LYS A 283 13.08 -9.41 -21.39
N ALA A 284 11.82 -8.97 -21.28
CA ALA A 284 10.67 -9.65 -21.86
C ALA A 284 10.76 -9.76 -23.40
N LYS A 285 11.20 -8.70 -24.06
CA LYS A 285 11.46 -8.71 -25.52
C LYS A 285 12.61 -9.67 -25.91
N GLU A 286 13.65 -9.78 -25.09
CA GLU A 286 14.78 -10.70 -25.33
C GLU A 286 14.36 -12.19 -25.26
N VAL A 287 13.47 -12.53 -24.35
CA VAL A 287 13.05 -13.92 -24.07
C VAL A 287 11.68 -14.28 -24.62
N ASP A 288 11.02 -13.33 -25.25
CA ASP A 288 9.65 -13.45 -25.78
C ASP A 288 8.66 -13.87 -24.68
N ALA A 289 8.64 -13.13 -23.58
CA ALA A 289 7.76 -13.42 -22.45
C ALA A 289 6.30 -13.06 -22.72
N ASP A 290 5.37 -13.80 -22.10
CA ASP A 290 3.94 -13.55 -22.18
C ASP A 290 3.49 -12.40 -21.26
N VAL A 291 4.14 -12.29 -20.10
CA VAL A 291 3.80 -11.29 -19.09
C VAL A 291 5.05 -10.79 -18.36
N VAL A 292 5.03 -9.53 -17.99
CA VAL A 292 6.00 -8.93 -17.06
C VAL A 292 5.28 -8.60 -15.77
N VAL A 293 5.87 -8.94 -14.65
CA VAL A 293 5.39 -8.61 -13.32
C VAL A 293 6.48 -7.89 -12.53
N ILE A 294 6.16 -6.75 -11.92
CA ILE A 294 7.07 -6.03 -11.03
C ILE A 294 6.39 -5.75 -9.70
N THR A 295 7.12 -5.89 -8.60
CA THR A 295 6.62 -5.54 -7.26
C THR A 295 7.34 -4.31 -6.74
N ASP A 296 6.70 -3.58 -5.84
CA ASP A 296 7.36 -2.50 -5.12
C ASP A 296 8.30 -3.04 -4.01
N PRO A 297 9.14 -2.18 -3.39
CA PRO A 297 10.18 -2.65 -2.48
C PRO A 297 9.70 -3.44 -1.28
N ASP A 298 8.55 -3.12 -0.69
CA ASP A 298 8.01 -3.86 0.44
C ASP A 298 7.02 -4.97 0.04
N GLY A 299 6.85 -5.22 -1.25
CA GLY A 299 6.16 -6.38 -1.78
C GLY A 299 4.65 -6.39 -1.53
N ASP A 300 4.01 -5.23 -1.42
CA ASP A 300 2.58 -5.11 -1.22
C ASP A 300 1.81 -4.66 -2.48
N ARG A 301 2.50 -4.30 -3.58
CA ARG A 301 1.92 -3.88 -4.86
C ARG A 301 2.49 -4.67 -6.02
N LEU A 302 1.65 -4.90 -7.03
CA LEU A 302 1.99 -5.58 -8.26
C LEU A 302 1.65 -4.74 -9.47
N GLY A 303 2.64 -4.52 -10.34
CA GLY A 303 2.44 -3.99 -11.68
C GLY A 303 2.56 -5.08 -12.74
N VAL A 304 1.71 -5.02 -13.75
CA VAL A 304 1.62 -6.03 -14.81
C VAL A 304 1.70 -5.38 -16.19
N VAL A 305 2.50 -6.00 -17.06
CA VAL A 305 2.55 -5.70 -18.48
C VAL A 305 2.24 -6.99 -19.25
N ALA A 306 1.22 -6.99 -20.07
CA ALA A 306 0.86 -8.14 -20.89
C ALA A 306 1.38 -7.98 -22.32
N LYS A 307 1.84 -9.08 -22.93
CA LYS A 307 2.14 -9.12 -24.36
C LYS A 307 0.82 -9.21 -25.14
N HIS A 308 0.53 -8.20 -25.95
CA HIS A 308 -0.67 -8.11 -26.76
C HIS A 308 -0.32 -7.70 -28.20
N ASN A 309 -0.70 -8.50 -29.18
CA ASN A 309 -0.40 -8.24 -30.59
C ASN A 309 1.08 -7.92 -30.89
N GLY A 310 2.00 -8.57 -30.18
CA GLY A 310 3.44 -8.37 -30.31
C GLY A 310 4.03 -7.17 -29.52
N GLU A 311 3.19 -6.34 -28.91
CA GLU A 311 3.60 -5.23 -28.06
C GLU A 311 3.39 -5.54 -26.57
N TYR A 312 4.09 -4.81 -25.70
CA TYR A 312 3.98 -4.92 -24.24
C TYR A 312 3.12 -3.80 -23.68
N VAL A 313 1.92 -4.12 -23.22
CA VAL A 313 0.89 -3.18 -22.76
C VAL A 313 0.85 -3.15 -21.23
N LEU A 314 1.10 -1.98 -20.64
CA LEU A 314 0.99 -1.75 -19.20
C LEU A 314 -0.49 -1.70 -18.79
N MET A 315 -0.85 -2.51 -17.80
CA MET A 315 -2.17 -2.52 -17.20
C MET A 315 -2.17 -1.73 -15.89
N SER A 316 -3.19 -0.90 -15.67
CA SER A 316 -3.38 -0.23 -14.38
C SER A 316 -3.77 -1.23 -13.27
N GLY A 317 -3.64 -0.81 -11.99
CA GLY A 317 -4.08 -1.63 -10.87
C GLY A 317 -5.56 -2.00 -10.94
N ASN A 318 -6.41 -1.08 -11.37
CA ASN A 318 -7.84 -1.35 -11.59
C ASN A 318 -8.09 -2.37 -12.70
N GLN A 319 -7.39 -2.25 -13.82
CA GLN A 319 -7.51 -3.18 -14.96
C GLN A 319 -7.06 -4.58 -14.60
N SER A 320 -5.90 -4.70 -13.96
CA SER A 320 -5.37 -5.99 -13.49
C SER A 320 -6.32 -6.65 -12.50
N ALA A 321 -6.81 -5.90 -11.51
CA ALA A 321 -7.76 -6.41 -10.52
C ALA A 321 -9.07 -6.89 -11.14
N ALA A 322 -9.62 -6.19 -12.15
CA ALA A 322 -10.82 -6.62 -12.86
C ALA A 322 -10.60 -7.95 -13.60
N VAL A 323 -9.44 -8.13 -14.24
CA VAL A 323 -9.07 -9.38 -14.92
C VAL A 323 -8.86 -10.52 -13.90
N TYR A 324 -8.25 -10.26 -12.75
CA TYR A 324 -8.11 -11.27 -11.68
C TYR A 324 -9.46 -11.69 -11.13
N LEU A 325 -10.35 -10.73 -10.88
CA LEU A 325 -11.72 -11.00 -10.44
C LEU A 325 -12.47 -11.88 -11.44
N GLU A 326 -12.42 -11.54 -12.73
CA GLU A 326 -13.05 -12.37 -13.79
C GLU A 326 -12.50 -13.79 -13.74
N TYR A 327 -11.17 -13.96 -13.70
CA TYR A 327 -10.55 -15.27 -13.63
C TYR A 327 -11.00 -16.05 -12.40
N ILE A 328 -10.83 -15.49 -11.21
CA ILE A 328 -11.13 -16.15 -9.94
C ILE A 328 -12.61 -16.53 -9.87
N LEU A 329 -13.50 -15.58 -10.12
CA LEU A 329 -14.94 -15.80 -9.94
C LEU A 329 -15.53 -16.72 -10.99
N SER A 330 -15.07 -16.63 -12.26
CA SER A 330 -15.49 -17.56 -13.30
C SER A 330 -15.09 -18.99 -12.96
N GLN A 331 -13.85 -19.21 -12.51
CA GLN A 331 -13.36 -20.53 -12.15
C GLN A 331 -13.99 -21.09 -10.88
N MET A 332 -14.21 -20.25 -9.86
CA MET A 332 -14.95 -20.67 -8.66
C MET A 332 -16.39 -21.06 -9.00
N LYS A 333 -17.04 -20.32 -9.88
CA LYS A 333 -18.41 -20.62 -10.34
C LYS A 333 -18.47 -21.91 -11.15
N GLU A 334 -17.54 -22.10 -12.09
CA GLU A 334 -17.43 -23.32 -12.91
C GLU A 334 -17.24 -24.57 -12.04
N LYS A 335 -16.44 -24.47 -10.99
CA LYS A 335 -16.15 -25.55 -10.03
C LYS A 335 -17.20 -25.70 -8.93
N GLY A 336 -18.19 -24.83 -8.85
CA GLY A 336 -19.20 -24.85 -7.78
C GLY A 336 -18.63 -24.53 -6.39
N THR A 337 -17.54 -23.76 -6.32
CA THR A 337 -16.86 -23.36 -5.06
C THR A 337 -17.09 -21.90 -4.70
N LEU A 338 -17.83 -21.14 -5.51
CA LEU A 338 -18.18 -19.75 -5.18
C LEU A 338 -19.20 -19.75 -4.02
N PRO A 339 -18.88 -19.13 -2.86
CA PRO A 339 -19.81 -19.07 -1.75
C PRO A 339 -21.06 -18.24 -2.09
N ASP A 340 -22.23 -18.66 -1.59
CA ASP A 340 -23.49 -17.93 -1.79
C ASP A 340 -23.48 -16.54 -1.10
N ASN A 341 -22.68 -16.39 -0.05
CA ASN A 341 -22.50 -15.15 0.70
C ASN A 341 -21.15 -14.46 0.39
N ALA A 342 -20.59 -14.67 -0.82
CA ALA A 342 -19.32 -14.09 -1.22
C ALA A 342 -19.34 -12.56 -1.21
N VAL A 343 -18.24 -11.95 -0.74
CA VAL A 343 -18.05 -10.50 -0.73
C VAL A 343 -16.66 -10.11 -1.23
N MET A 344 -16.62 -9.05 -2.02
CA MET A 344 -15.43 -8.37 -2.50
C MET A 344 -15.34 -6.95 -1.91
N TYR A 345 -14.12 -6.50 -1.62
CA TYR A 345 -13.87 -5.16 -1.10
C TYR A 345 -13.04 -4.31 -2.06
N ASN A 346 -13.42 -3.04 -2.18
CA ASN A 346 -12.59 -2.00 -2.79
C ASN A 346 -12.80 -0.66 -2.08
N THR A 347 -12.08 0.39 -2.52
CA THR A 347 -12.19 1.70 -1.90
C THR A 347 -13.19 2.60 -2.62
N ILE A 348 -13.57 3.70 -1.96
CA ILE A 348 -14.46 4.73 -2.52
C ILE A 348 -13.88 5.44 -3.76
N VAL A 349 -12.57 5.30 -4.02
CA VAL A 349 -11.88 5.89 -5.19
C VAL A 349 -11.36 4.83 -6.18
N THR A 350 -11.74 3.57 -5.98
CA THR A 350 -11.42 2.47 -6.90
C THR A 350 -12.44 2.42 -8.05
N SER A 351 -12.00 1.95 -9.22
CA SER A 351 -12.82 1.82 -10.44
C SER A 351 -14.08 0.99 -10.21
N ASP A 352 -15.15 1.37 -10.91
CA ASP A 352 -16.40 0.60 -10.90
C ASP A 352 -16.34 -0.69 -11.73
N LEU A 353 -15.36 -0.87 -12.62
CA LEU A 353 -15.25 -2.07 -13.46
C LEU A 353 -15.18 -3.36 -12.63
N GLY A 354 -14.30 -3.43 -11.63
CA GLY A 354 -14.18 -4.60 -10.77
C GLY A 354 -15.46 -4.88 -9.97
N GLU A 355 -16.19 -3.82 -9.56
CA GLU A 355 -17.50 -3.96 -8.91
C GLU A 355 -18.53 -4.59 -9.85
N LEU A 356 -18.60 -4.13 -11.11
CA LEU A 356 -19.50 -4.68 -12.13
C LEU A 356 -19.18 -6.14 -12.42
N VAL A 357 -17.89 -6.49 -12.51
CA VAL A 357 -17.45 -7.88 -12.65
C VAL A 357 -17.96 -8.73 -11.48
N ALA A 358 -17.67 -8.35 -10.24
CA ALA A 358 -18.07 -9.08 -9.03
C ALA A 358 -19.60 -9.31 -8.99
N ARG A 359 -20.38 -8.24 -9.21
CA ARG A 359 -21.85 -8.30 -9.21
C ARG A 359 -22.40 -9.21 -10.32
N SER A 360 -21.72 -9.33 -11.46
CA SER A 360 -22.14 -10.23 -12.55
C SER A 360 -22.06 -11.72 -12.18
N TYR A 361 -21.30 -12.04 -11.12
CA TYR A 361 -21.22 -13.38 -10.53
C TYR A 361 -22.10 -13.56 -9.28
N GLY A 362 -22.85 -12.51 -8.89
CA GLY A 362 -23.67 -12.53 -7.67
C GLY A 362 -22.89 -12.27 -6.40
N VAL A 363 -21.66 -11.76 -6.52
CA VAL A 363 -20.82 -11.41 -5.38
C VAL A 363 -21.17 -10.01 -4.86
N ASP A 364 -21.36 -9.90 -3.56
CA ASP A 364 -21.57 -8.62 -2.90
C ASP A 364 -20.32 -7.74 -2.98
N VAL A 365 -20.53 -6.43 -3.03
CA VAL A 365 -19.44 -5.45 -3.02
C VAL A 365 -19.63 -4.50 -1.86
N GLU A 366 -18.61 -4.37 -1.02
CA GLU A 366 -18.56 -3.37 0.03
C GLU A 366 -17.39 -2.41 -0.21
N LYS A 367 -17.68 -1.11 -0.21
CA LYS A 367 -16.66 -0.07 -0.32
C LYS A 367 -16.12 0.31 1.06
N THR A 368 -14.84 0.64 1.11
CA THR A 368 -14.17 1.15 2.30
C THR A 368 -13.57 2.53 2.03
N LEU A 369 -13.13 3.22 3.06
CA LEU A 369 -12.22 4.35 2.90
C LEU A 369 -10.89 3.87 2.29
N THR A 370 -10.12 4.81 1.73
CA THR A 370 -8.77 4.53 1.24
C THR A 370 -7.84 4.12 2.38
N GLY A 371 -7.09 3.07 2.15
CA GLY A 371 -6.18 2.45 3.13
C GLY A 371 -6.59 1.01 3.42
N PHE A 372 -5.70 0.07 3.08
CA PHE A 372 -6.01 -1.36 3.10
C PHE A 372 -6.42 -1.90 4.48
N LYS A 373 -6.05 -1.20 5.56
CA LYS A 373 -6.49 -1.51 6.93
C LYS A 373 -8.01 -1.58 7.08
N PHE A 374 -8.76 -0.78 6.34
CA PHE A 374 -10.23 -0.85 6.38
C PHE A 374 -10.77 -2.11 5.68
N ILE A 375 -10.08 -2.58 4.64
CA ILE A 375 -10.36 -3.89 4.02
C ILE A 375 -9.97 -5.02 4.98
N GLY A 376 -8.79 -4.95 5.59
CA GLY A 376 -8.33 -5.92 6.58
C GLY A 376 -9.28 -6.06 7.77
N ASP A 377 -9.83 -4.95 8.27
CA ASP A 377 -10.82 -4.94 9.35
C ASP A 377 -12.15 -5.59 8.94
N LYS A 378 -12.60 -5.33 7.71
CA LYS A 378 -13.80 -6.00 7.16
C LYS A 378 -13.60 -7.51 7.06
N ILE A 379 -12.45 -7.95 6.58
CA ILE A 379 -12.10 -9.38 6.53
C ILE A 379 -12.12 -9.97 7.95
N ARG A 380 -11.47 -9.31 8.93
CA ARG A 380 -11.48 -9.71 10.34
C ARG A 380 -12.89 -9.85 10.89
N LYS A 381 -13.75 -8.86 10.66
CA LYS A 381 -15.14 -8.87 11.11
C LYS A 381 -15.87 -10.11 10.60
N TYR A 382 -15.78 -10.40 9.30
CA TYR A 382 -16.52 -11.52 8.73
C TYR A 382 -15.87 -12.88 8.98
N GLU A 383 -14.58 -12.94 9.25
CA GLU A 383 -13.94 -14.14 9.82
C GLU A 383 -14.54 -14.52 11.17
N GLN A 384 -14.90 -13.51 12.00
CA GLN A 384 -15.51 -13.74 13.32
C GLN A 384 -17.02 -14.00 13.27
N THR A 385 -17.75 -13.29 12.41
CA THR A 385 -19.22 -13.38 12.36
C THR A 385 -19.75 -14.42 11.38
N HIS A 386 -18.94 -14.85 10.41
CA HIS A 386 -19.31 -15.74 9.31
C HIS A 386 -20.52 -15.27 8.48
N GLU A 387 -20.89 -13.98 8.56
CA GLU A 387 -21.99 -13.40 7.80
C GLU A 387 -21.71 -13.39 6.30
N LYS A 388 -20.45 -13.11 5.93
CA LYS A 388 -19.98 -13.10 4.55
C LYS A 388 -18.64 -13.83 4.41
N THR A 389 -18.35 -14.31 3.21
CA THR A 389 -17.11 -14.99 2.87
C THR A 389 -16.30 -14.09 1.94
N PHE A 390 -15.12 -13.69 2.38
CA PHE A 390 -14.17 -12.91 1.59
C PHE A 390 -13.69 -13.69 0.35
N VAL A 391 -13.68 -13.05 -0.81
CA VAL A 391 -13.18 -13.65 -2.06
C VAL A 391 -12.11 -12.82 -2.76
N PHE A 392 -12.09 -11.49 -2.57
CA PHE A 392 -11.09 -10.59 -3.16
C PHE A 392 -11.15 -9.20 -2.53
N GLY A 393 -10.01 -8.53 -2.40
CA GLY A 393 -9.93 -7.14 -1.96
C GLY A 393 -8.83 -6.40 -2.70
N TYR A 394 -9.08 -5.13 -3.12
CA TYR A 394 -8.07 -4.36 -3.83
C TYR A 394 -8.25 -2.84 -3.72
N GLU A 395 -7.15 -2.15 -3.96
CA GLU A 395 -7.09 -0.70 -4.12
C GLU A 395 -6.62 -0.32 -5.52
N GLU A 396 -7.01 0.86 -5.99
CA GLU A 396 -6.58 1.42 -7.28
C GLU A 396 -5.05 1.54 -7.41
N SER A 397 -4.36 1.62 -6.27
CA SER A 397 -2.92 1.81 -6.17
C SER A 397 -2.11 0.51 -6.30
N TYR A 398 -2.56 -0.41 -7.17
CA TYR A 398 -1.84 -1.65 -7.56
C TYR A 398 -1.71 -2.71 -6.45
N GLY A 399 -2.44 -2.59 -5.35
CA GLY A 399 -2.42 -3.55 -4.27
C GLY A 399 -3.70 -4.35 -4.16
N CYS A 400 -3.58 -5.67 -3.99
CA CYS A 400 -4.71 -6.55 -3.74
C CYS A 400 -4.35 -7.68 -2.77
N VAL A 401 -5.37 -8.38 -2.29
CA VAL A 401 -5.25 -9.65 -1.56
C VAL A 401 -6.30 -10.63 -2.08
N ILE A 402 -5.89 -11.87 -2.28
CA ILE A 402 -6.72 -12.94 -2.85
C ILE A 402 -7.27 -13.85 -1.76
N LYS A 403 -6.45 -14.19 -0.78
CA LYS A 403 -6.82 -15.01 0.37
C LYS A 403 -6.48 -14.31 1.68
N ASP A 404 -7.27 -14.56 2.67
CA ASP A 404 -7.35 -13.85 3.94
C ASP A 404 -6.40 -14.36 5.04
N PHE A 405 -5.40 -15.17 4.69
CA PHE A 405 -4.35 -15.55 5.65
C PHE A 405 -3.42 -14.38 6.01
N VAL A 406 -3.45 -13.29 5.25
CA VAL A 406 -2.87 -11.97 5.55
C VAL A 406 -3.97 -10.89 5.63
N ARG A 407 -3.64 -9.72 6.21
CA ARG A 407 -4.57 -8.59 6.38
C ARG A 407 -4.06 -7.29 5.77
N ASP A 408 -3.06 -7.39 4.90
CA ASP A 408 -2.56 -6.30 4.08
C ASP A 408 -2.47 -6.77 2.62
N LYS A 409 -2.21 -5.87 1.70
CA LYS A 409 -1.97 -6.17 0.29
C LYS A 409 -0.82 -7.16 0.14
N ASP A 410 -0.93 -8.08 -0.80
CA ASP A 410 0.03 -9.16 -0.99
C ASP A 410 0.41 -9.30 -2.46
N ALA A 411 1.57 -8.74 -2.82
CA ALA A 411 2.07 -8.86 -4.19
C ALA A 411 2.49 -10.27 -4.56
N VAL A 412 2.84 -11.13 -3.59
CA VAL A 412 3.24 -12.53 -3.89
C VAL A 412 2.01 -13.33 -4.33
N GLN A 413 0.88 -13.19 -3.62
CA GLN A 413 -0.41 -13.74 -4.06
C GLN A 413 -0.82 -13.19 -5.43
N ALA A 414 -0.67 -11.87 -5.62
CA ALA A 414 -1.05 -11.20 -6.86
C ALA A 414 -0.22 -11.67 -8.06
N VAL A 415 1.09 -11.88 -7.90
CA VAL A 415 1.98 -12.42 -8.95
C VAL A 415 1.54 -13.83 -9.34
N LEU A 416 1.25 -14.69 -8.36
CA LEU A 416 0.76 -16.04 -8.65
C LEU A 416 -0.58 -16.01 -9.39
N THR A 417 -1.49 -15.15 -8.96
CA THR A 417 -2.80 -14.98 -9.64
C THR A 417 -2.64 -14.45 -11.06
N ALA A 418 -1.74 -13.48 -11.29
CA ALA A 418 -1.43 -12.97 -12.62
C ALA A 418 -0.84 -14.06 -13.54
N ALA A 419 0.06 -14.88 -13.00
CA ALA A 419 0.66 -15.99 -13.72
C ALA A 419 -0.38 -17.07 -14.09
N GLU A 420 -1.22 -17.44 -13.14
CA GLU A 420 -2.25 -18.46 -13.36
C GLU A 420 -3.32 -17.99 -14.34
N ALA A 421 -3.84 -16.77 -14.19
CA ALA A 421 -4.82 -16.16 -15.09
C ALA A 421 -4.23 -16.02 -16.50
N GLY A 422 -3.01 -15.50 -16.64
CA GLY A 422 -2.35 -15.35 -17.94
C GLY A 422 -2.18 -16.68 -18.65
N ASN A 423 -1.71 -17.72 -17.96
CA ASN A 423 -1.56 -19.05 -18.51
C ASN A 423 -2.92 -19.67 -18.91
N TYR A 424 -3.94 -19.51 -18.06
CA TYR A 424 -5.30 -20.00 -18.32
C TYR A 424 -5.87 -19.40 -19.61
N TYR A 425 -5.78 -18.08 -19.78
CA TYR A 425 -6.30 -17.41 -20.96
C TYR A 425 -5.46 -17.68 -22.22
N LYS A 426 -4.13 -17.80 -22.09
CA LYS A 426 -3.25 -18.20 -23.20
C LYS A 426 -3.66 -19.54 -23.81
N LYS A 427 -4.06 -20.53 -22.99
CA LYS A 427 -4.56 -21.82 -23.48
C LYS A 427 -5.89 -21.72 -24.24
N GLN A 428 -6.59 -20.60 -24.11
CA GLN A 428 -7.80 -20.26 -24.88
C GLN A 428 -7.49 -19.34 -26.08
N GLY A 429 -6.20 -19.07 -26.38
CA GLY A 429 -5.78 -18.19 -27.45
C GLY A 429 -5.97 -16.70 -27.16
N LYS A 430 -6.05 -16.31 -25.88
CA LYS A 430 -6.22 -14.93 -25.40
C LYS A 430 -5.05 -14.50 -24.53
N ASP A 431 -4.81 -13.21 -24.46
CA ASP A 431 -3.96 -12.59 -23.45
C ASP A 431 -4.79 -11.78 -22.42
N LEU A 432 -4.14 -11.19 -21.42
CA LEU A 432 -4.84 -10.43 -20.37
C LEU A 432 -5.52 -9.16 -20.90
N VAL A 433 -5.00 -8.57 -21.99
CA VAL A 433 -5.62 -7.39 -22.62
C VAL A 433 -6.87 -7.79 -23.41
N ASP A 434 -6.87 -8.95 -24.05
CA ASP A 434 -8.08 -9.49 -24.70
C ASP A 434 -9.22 -9.65 -23.68
N VAL A 435 -8.90 -10.22 -22.50
CA VAL A 435 -9.87 -10.38 -21.41
C VAL A 435 -10.37 -9.02 -20.91
N LEU A 436 -9.48 -8.04 -20.73
CA LEU A 436 -9.88 -6.69 -20.36
C LEU A 436 -10.83 -6.06 -21.39
N ASN A 437 -10.55 -6.24 -22.68
CA ASN A 437 -11.40 -5.75 -23.76
C ASN A 437 -12.79 -6.43 -23.77
N GLU A 438 -12.85 -7.72 -23.45
CA GLU A 438 -14.14 -8.43 -23.27
C GLU A 438 -14.92 -7.87 -22.07
N LEU A 439 -14.24 -7.55 -20.96
CA LEU A 439 -14.86 -6.90 -19.82
C LEU A 439 -15.40 -5.51 -20.16
N TYR A 440 -14.64 -4.72 -20.92
CA TYR A 440 -15.11 -3.43 -21.43
C TYR A 440 -16.31 -3.56 -22.34
N ALA A 441 -16.32 -4.52 -23.23
CA ALA A 441 -17.47 -4.78 -24.11
C ALA A 441 -18.73 -5.17 -23.31
N LYS A 442 -18.56 -5.88 -22.19
CA LYS A 442 -19.66 -6.35 -21.34
C LYS A 442 -20.17 -5.29 -20.36
N HIS A 443 -19.28 -4.50 -19.78
CA HIS A 443 -19.58 -3.62 -18.65
C HIS A 443 -19.45 -2.12 -18.97
N GLY A 444 -18.88 -1.76 -20.10
CA GLY A 444 -18.51 -0.40 -20.50
C GLY A 444 -17.02 -0.12 -20.28
N THR A 445 -16.50 0.81 -21.06
CA THR A 445 -15.09 1.23 -21.01
C THR A 445 -14.89 2.26 -19.91
N PHE A 446 -13.90 2.02 -19.05
CA PHE A 446 -13.49 2.94 -17.99
C PHE A 446 -12.03 3.34 -18.16
N LYS A 447 -11.74 4.61 -17.93
CA LYS A 447 -10.38 5.15 -17.84
C LYS A 447 -10.20 5.86 -16.52
N GLU A 448 -9.32 5.31 -15.70
CA GLU A 448 -8.98 5.89 -14.41
C GLU A 448 -7.70 6.69 -14.53
N THR A 449 -7.73 7.88 -13.94
CA THR A 449 -6.57 8.77 -13.85
C THR A 449 -6.55 9.51 -12.52
N GLN A 450 -5.43 10.14 -12.19
CA GLN A 450 -5.33 10.99 -11.02
C GLN A 450 -4.49 12.25 -11.30
N ILE A 451 -4.88 13.35 -10.67
CA ILE A 451 -4.07 14.57 -10.59
C ILE A 451 -3.66 14.76 -9.14
N ALA A 452 -2.37 14.98 -8.91
CA ALA A 452 -1.84 15.30 -7.59
C ALA A 452 -1.40 16.77 -7.56
N LEU A 453 -2.22 17.62 -6.95
CA LEU A 453 -1.89 19.02 -6.71
C LEU A 453 -1.05 19.12 -5.44
N SER A 454 0.21 19.53 -5.56
CA SER A 454 1.11 19.76 -4.43
C SER A 454 1.44 21.24 -4.31
N LYS A 455 1.39 21.77 -3.11
CA LYS A 455 1.73 23.16 -2.77
C LYS A 455 2.75 23.17 -1.64
N ALA A 456 3.67 24.12 -1.61
CA ALA A 456 4.72 24.15 -0.59
C ALA A 456 4.33 24.96 0.66
N GLY A 457 4.77 24.48 1.82
CA GLY A 457 4.72 25.20 3.10
C GLY A 457 3.30 25.48 3.65
N ALA A 458 3.23 26.33 4.66
CA ALA A 458 1.98 26.66 5.35
C ALA A 458 0.95 27.35 4.43
N ALA A 459 1.39 28.18 3.49
CA ALA A 459 0.52 28.81 2.49
C ALA A 459 -0.09 27.75 1.55
N GLY A 460 0.68 26.72 1.21
CA GLY A 460 0.20 25.59 0.42
C GLY A 460 -0.87 24.79 1.16
N ALA A 461 -0.67 24.49 2.43
CA ALA A 461 -1.66 23.82 3.27
C ALA A 461 -2.98 24.63 3.39
N ALA A 462 -2.87 25.95 3.58
CA ALA A 462 -4.02 26.84 3.60
C ALA A 462 -4.79 26.83 2.27
N ARG A 463 -4.08 26.82 1.14
CA ARG A 463 -4.69 26.75 -0.20
C ARG A 463 -5.42 25.44 -0.44
N ILE A 464 -4.84 24.30 -0.06
CA ILE A 464 -5.50 22.98 -0.15
C ILE A 464 -6.79 22.96 0.69
N LYS A 465 -6.72 23.51 1.90
CA LYS A 465 -7.91 23.62 2.76
C LYS A 465 -8.99 24.49 2.12
N GLU A 466 -8.63 25.65 1.59
CA GLU A 466 -9.54 26.57 0.88
C GLU A 466 -10.22 25.87 -0.31
N ILE A 467 -9.48 25.12 -1.13
CA ILE A 467 -10.01 24.34 -2.25
C ILE A 467 -11.10 23.39 -1.75
N MET A 468 -10.81 22.60 -0.71
CA MET A 468 -11.78 21.64 -0.16
C MET A 468 -13.00 22.31 0.46
N ASP A 469 -12.81 23.43 1.15
CA ASP A 469 -13.92 24.19 1.76
C ASP A 469 -14.83 24.79 0.67
N ASN A 470 -14.27 25.32 -0.41
CA ASN A 470 -15.03 25.86 -1.55
C ASN A 470 -15.79 24.76 -2.29
N LEU A 471 -15.14 23.64 -2.62
CA LEU A 471 -15.77 22.48 -3.26
C LEU A 471 -16.93 21.90 -2.43
N ARG A 472 -16.86 22.01 -1.10
CA ARG A 472 -17.90 21.55 -0.18
C ARG A 472 -19.05 22.55 -0.11
N LYS A 473 -18.75 23.85 -0.07
CA LYS A 473 -19.73 24.92 0.05
C LYS A 473 -20.50 25.13 -1.25
N ASP A 474 -19.78 25.16 -2.37
CA ASP A 474 -20.30 25.44 -3.71
C ASP A 474 -20.00 24.26 -4.64
N ALA A 475 -20.67 23.11 -4.37
CA ALA A 475 -20.50 21.90 -5.17
C ALA A 475 -20.84 22.18 -6.65
N PRO A 476 -19.95 21.82 -7.60
CA PRO A 476 -20.19 22.04 -9.02
C PRO A 476 -21.47 21.31 -9.48
N GLN A 477 -22.31 22.00 -10.25
CA GLN A 477 -23.54 21.41 -10.83
C GLN A 477 -23.24 20.64 -12.11
N GLU A 478 -22.13 20.95 -12.76
CA GLU A 478 -21.59 20.24 -13.92
C GLU A 478 -20.06 20.26 -13.90
N ILE A 479 -19.43 19.27 -14.50
CA ILE A 479 -17.98 19.20 -14.71
C ILE A 479 -17.75 18.81 -16.16
N GLY A 480 -17.00 19.66 -16.90
CA GLY A 480 -16.73 19.42 -18.32
C GLY A 480 -17.98 19.31 -19.21
N GLY A 481 -19.06 20.03 -18.86
CA GLY A 481 -20.33 20.01 -19.61
C GLY A 481 -21.23 18.81 -19.28
N VAL A 482 -20.85 17.96 -18.32
CA VAL A 482 -21.67 16.82 -17.86
C VAL A 482 -22.23 17.14 -16.47
N LYS A 483 -23.54 16.94 -16.31
CA LYS A 483 -24.26 17.25 -15.07
C LYS A 483 -23.79 16.37 -13.91
N VAL A 484 -23.60 16.99 -12.74
CA VAL A 484 -23.41 16.28 -11.47
C VAL A 484 -24.79 15.85 -10.95
N VAL A 485 -24.98 14.54 -10.78
CA VAL A 485 -26.26 13.95 -10.36
C VAL A 485 -26.26 13.56 -8.87
N LYS A 486 -25.07 13.37 -8.27
CA LYS A 486 -24.95 12.98 -6.87
C LYS A 486 -23.61 13.50 -6.30
N VAL A 487 -23.64 13.98 -5.07
CA VAL A 487 -22.44 14.38 -4.32
C VAL A 487 -22.41 13.63 -2.99
N GLU A 488 -21.27 13.00 -2.68
CA GLU A 488 -21.00 12.38 -1.38
C GLU A 488 -19.94 13.20 -0.64
N ASP A 489 -20.28 13.69 0.56
CA ASP A 489 -19.36 14.33 1.49
C ASP A 489 -19.08 13.41 2.68
N TYR A 490 -17.94 12.72 2.63
CA TYR A 490 -17.52 11.79 3.68
C TYR A 490 -17.10 12.50 4.97
N GLY A 491 -16.72 13.79 4.91
CA GLY A 491 -16.41 14.60 6.09
C GLY A 491 -17.63 14.88 6.95
N ASN A 492 -18.80 15.06 6.33
CA ASN A 492 -20.07 15.32 6.98
C ASN A 492 -20.98 14.09 7.04
N SER A 493 -20.56 12.96 6.44
CA SER A 493 -21.36 11.72 6.29
C SER A 493 -22.70 11.96 5.58
N THR A 494 -22.74 12.89 4.61
CA THR A 494 -23.94 13.29 3.88
C THR A 494 -23.85 12.96 2.40
N CYS A 495 -25.01 12.72 1.81
CA CYS A 495 -25.18 12.53 0.38
C CYS A 495 -26.30 13.47 -0.15
N SER A 496 -26.11 14.04 -1.34
CA SER A 496 -27.08 14.97 -1.95
C SER A 496 -28.43 14.34 -2.29
N ASP A 497 -28.52 13.02 -2.35
CA ASP A 497 -29.77 12.26 -2.53
C ASP A 497 -30.55 12.02 -1.23
N GLY A 498 -30.06 12.54 -0.09
CA GLY A 498 -30.66 12.40 1.24
C GLY A 498 -30.28 11.10 1.97
N THR A 499 -29.47 10.23 1.38
CA THR A 499 -28.94 9.04 2.07
C THR A 499 -27.79 9.41 3.00
N THR A 500 -27.50 8.54 3.97
CA THR A 500 -26.40 8.72 4.92
C THR A 500 -25.25 7.79 4.58
N ILE A 501 -24.02 8.31 4.57
CA ILE A 501 -22.80 7.52 4.40
C ILE A 501 -22.50 6.78 5.71
N GLN A 502 -22.43 5.45 5.64
CA GLN A 502 -22.18 4.58 6.80
C GLN A 502 -20.69 4.37 7.10
N LEU A 503 -19.79 4.91 6.26
CA LEU A 503 -18.35 4.83 6.47
C LEU A 503 -17.89 5.84 7.54
N PRO A 504 -16.74 5.59 8.19
CA PRO A 504 -16.14 6.57 9.09
C PRO A 504 -15.93 7.92 8.39
N LYS A 505 -15.89 9.01 9.16
CA LYS A 505 -15.63 10.34 8.60
C LYS A 505 -14.24 10.42 7.97
N SER A 506 -14.17 10.99 6.78
CA SER A 506 -12.93 11.24 6.06
C SER A 506 -13.07 12.50 5.20
N ASN A 507 -12.01 13.30 5.08
CA ASN A 507 -12.06 14.51 4.27
C ASN A 507 -11.99 14.17 2.77
N VAL A 508 -13.08 13.61 2.24
CA VAL A 508 -13.25 13.25 0.83
C VAL A 508 -14.57 13.80 0.32
N LEU A 509 -14.54 14.31 -0.91
CA LEU A 509 -15.73 14.68 -1.68
C LEU A 509 -15.77 13.84 -2.95
N LYS A 510 -16.92 13.28 -3.33
CA LYS A 510 -17.07 12.51 -4.55
C LYS A 510 -18.30 12.99 -5.33
N TYR A 511 -18.10 13.28 -6.60
CA TYR A 511 -19.07 13.79 -7.55
C TYR A 511 -19.38 12.72 -8.59
N TYR A 512 -20.63 12.29 -8.69
CA TYR A 512 -21.08 11.36 -9.72
C TYR A 512 -21.74 12.13 -10.86
N LEU A 513 -21.39 11.80 -12.08
CA LEU A 513 -21.84 12.46 -13.29
C LEU A 513 -22.93 11.64 -13.99
N GLU A 514 -23.77 12.33 -14.77
CA GLU A 514 -24.91 11.72 -15.46
C GLU A 514 -24.52 10.63 -16.47
N ASP A 515 -23.31 10.70 -17.03
CA ASP A 515 -22.77 9.72 -17.97
C ASP A 515 -22.19 8.45 -17.30
N GLY A 516 -22.24 8.39 -15.97
CA GLY A 516 -21.70 7.30 -15.16
C GLY A 516 -20.22 7.46 -14.78
N SER A 517 -19.58 8.57 -15.15
CA SER A 517 -18.26 8.95 -14.65
C SER A 517 -18.33 9.48 -13.21
N TRP A 518 -17.22 9.49 -12.50
CA TRP A 518 -17.13 10.17 -11.21
C TRP A 518 -15.75 10.79 -10.97
N ILE A 519 -15.72 11.82 -10.10
CA ILE A 519 -14.50 12.51 -9.68
C ILE A 519 -14.50 12.59 -8.15
N ALA A 520 -13.35 12.29 -7.53
CA ALA A 520 -13.20 12.42 -6.08
C ALA A 520 -12.01 13.31 -5.73
N ALA A 521 -12.20 14.21 -4.76
CA ALA A 521 -11.16 15.07 -4.20
C ALA A 521 -10.80 14.61 -2.79
N ARG A 522 -9.50 14.37 -2.54
CA ARG A 522 -8.98 13.90 -1.26
C ARG A 522 -7.66 14.58 -0.91
N PRO A 523 -7.64 15.45 0.11
CA PRO A 523 -6.39 16.01 0.60
C PRO A 523 -5.56 14.97 1.35
N SER A 524 -4.24 15.12 1.33
CA SER A 524 -3.35 14.35 2.21
C SER A 524 -3.53 14.79 3.66
N GLY A 525 -3.43 13.86 4.60
CA GLY A 525 -3.42 14.17 6.03
C GLY A 525 -2.08 14.69 6.54
N THR A 526 -0.99 14.44 5.79
CA THR A 526 0.39 14.69 6.26
C THR A 526 1.18 15.67 5.39
N GLU A 527 0.70 15.95 4.19
CA GLU A 527 1.40 16.81 3.22
C GLU A 527 0.45 17.86 2.64
N PRO A 528 0.90 19.06 2.25
CA PRO A 528 0.09 20.05 1.55
C PRO A 528 -0.18 19.63 0.10
N LYS A 529 -0.97 18.58 -0.05
CA LYS A 529 -1.28 17.91 -1.30
C LYS A 529 -2.74 17.52 -1.36
N CYS A 530 -3.37 17.65 -2.52
CA CYS A 530 -4.70 17.12 -2.80
C CYS A 530 -4.65 16.21 -4.02
N LYS A 531 -5.21 15.03 -3.91
CA LYS A 531 -5.39 14.11 -5.03
C LYS A 531 -6.83 14.23 -5.56
N PHE A 532 -6.95 14.34 -6.87
CA PHE A 532 -8.19 14.24 -7.61
C PHE A 532 -8.17 12.94 -8.39
N TYR A 533 -9.11 12.05 -8.09
CA TYR A 533 -9.28 10.77 -8.75
C TYR A 533 -10.40 10.88 -9.77
N PHE A 534 -10.21 10.31 -10.93
CA PHE A 534 -11.17 10.31 -12.04
C PHE A 534 -11.42 8.87 -12.47
N SER A 535 -12.67 8.47 -12.54
CA SER A 535 -13.11 7.26 -13.23
C SER A 535 -14.06 7.70 -14.33
N ILE A 536 -13.58 7.63 -15.56
CA ILE A 536 -14.26 8.20 -16.72
C ILE A 536 -14.83 7.07 -17.56
N LYS A 537 -16.15 7.10 -17.73
CA LYS A 537 -16.87 6.14 -18.56
C LYS A 537 -16.99 6.65 -20.00
N GLY A 538 -16.53 5.85 -20.95
CA GLY A 538 -16.64 6.12 -22.38
C GLY A 538 -17.42 5.05 -23.13
N SER A 539 -17.83 5.37 -24.36
CA SER A 539 -18.36 4.39 -25.30
C SER A 539 -17.29 3.42 -25.78
N ASP A 540 -16.05 3.91 -25.83
CA ASP A 540 -14.83 3.19 -26.19
C ASP A 540 -13.61 3.87 -25.56
N ALA A 541 -12.40 3.38 -25.84
CA ALA A 541 -11.15 3.89 -25.26
C ALA A 541 -10.82 5.33 -25.71
N ASP A 542 -11.15 5.69 -26.96
CA ASP A 542 -10.87 7.03 -27.50
C ASP A 542 -11.83 8.07 -26.89
N ASP A 543 -13.11 7.72 -26.74
CA ASP A 543 -14.09 8.56 -26.05
C ASP A 543 -13.71 8.76 -24.58
N ALA A 544 -13.36 7.69 -23.86
CA ALA A 544 -12.91 7.79 -22.48
C ALA A 544 -11.64 8.66 -22.34
N ALA A 545 -10.69 8.55 -23.28
CA ALA A 545 -9.49 9.37 -23.32
C ALA A 545 -9.82 10.86 -23.55
N SER A 546 -10.67 11.16 -24.54
CA SER A 546 -11.08 12.53 -24.87
C SER A 546 -11.83 13.19 -23.70
N LYS A 547 -12.76 12.48 -23.07
CA LYS A 547 -13.47 12.94 -21.87
C LYS A 547 -12.52 13.21 -20.70
N THR A 548 -11.49 12.38 -20.54
CA THR A 548 -10.49 12.56 -19.46
C THR A 548 -9.83 13.93 -19.54
N GLU A 549 -9.39 14.36 -20.74
CA GLU A 549 -8.79 15.68 -20.98
C GLU A 549 -9.76 16.81 -20.60
N VAL A 550 -11.02 16.68 -21.01
CA VAL A 550 -12.07 17.67 -20.70
C VAL A 550 -12.31 17.78 -19.20
N PHE A 551 -12.43 16.64 -18.51
CA PHE A 551 -12.72 16.64 -17.06
C PHE A 551 -11.53 17.08 -16.22
N HIS A 552 -10.29 16.75 -16.63
CA HIS A 552 -9.07 17.25 -16.01
C HIS A 552 -9.03 18.78 -16.06
N LYS A 553 -9.21 19.34 -17.27
CA LYS A 553 -9.20 20.80 -17.45
C LYS A 553 -10.32 21.47 -16.66
N ALA A 554 -11.55 20.97 -16.76
CA ALA A 554 -12.69 21.54 -16.04
C ALA A 554 -12.52 21.50 -14.52
N MET A 555 -11.97 20.41 -13.99
CA MET A 555 -11.74 20.32 -12.54
C MET A 555 -10.66 21.30 -12.07
N MET A 556 -9.58 21.50 -12.84
CA MET A 556 -8.54 22.49 -12.53
C MET A 556 -9.10 23.91 -12.59
N GLU A 557 -9.91 24.23 -13.60
CA GLU A 557 -10.58 25.54 -13.70
C GLU A 557 -11.53 25.79 -12.50
N ILE A 558 -12.32 24.80 -12.08
CA ILE A 558 -13.22 24.88 -10.92
C ILE A 558 -12.45 25.24 -9.64
N ILE A 559 -11.28 24.66 -9.43
CA ILE A 559 -10.47 24.93 -8.23
C ILE A 559 -9.55 26.14 -8.38
N GLY A 560 -9.50 26.79 -9.55
CA GLY A 560 -8.66 27.96 -9.82
C GLY A 560 -7.17 27.67 -9.93
N GLU A 561 -6.83 26.56 -10.60
CA GLU A 561 -5.44 26.09 -10.83
C GLU A 561 -5.12 25.95 -12.33
#